data_9f22f668fa152677c85d6c226e104697
#
_entry.id   9f22f668fa152677c85d6c226e104697
#
_cell.length_a   1.000
_cell.length_b   1.000
_cell.length_c   1.000
_cell.angle_alpha   90.00
_cell.angle_beta   90.00
_cell.angle_gamma   90.00
#
_symmetry.space_group_name_H-M   'P 1'
#
loop_
_entity.id
_entity.type
_entity.pdbx_description
1 polymer ?
#
loop_
_entity_poly.entity_id
_entity_poly.type
_entity_poly.pdbx_seq_one_letter_code
_entity_poly.pdbx_strand_id
1 'polypeptide(L)'
;MSFVMAPAHAAYELPEGERITHVPVVPRAIPQKEEYELYDPKIGKNFDIKKFWMRADLRVRPEMRNQTCFGGAISNTGTCNLSPGQTSANGIAGKANDSYVLQKARLGFGYDLSPDVNFYMELQYSATWGANGQQGTGIQDNQRTNNGANTNGFGNGSVLGVRAGYMLVRNFAGIQNLSVKAGRQYVVFGNQSLLGAFDWSNTGFSFDGIMLQYSTKDLDSYAGWFRTSESDLGQGSPLGALSTNLPVTGSSNPTLNNGSANIDSDLFLFYNQIKSVPGFVIEPYYILYSNRYNSGDNRSQGLGTPKHSNQTRHMVGNRVEFRKGNFDGWNETIYQFGQMGDDGGPSAGYGNQKYLHINAWATRNWIGYTHYEWDWKPRLAFNFDYASGDGRANCTIGGNTDCKTANTFENLWGTNHIHMGYMDTIGWKNMMKPSINFQFRPTKDDHIEIWATSLNLANTKDNWYRATQGVYVFSKTNNTTRHIGNELDIIWTRFFMDGKLSFQAGYGHLFAGAYIKENLGTNTDQDWAYAQLWVNF
;
A
#
# COMPACT_ATOMS: atom_id res chain seq x y z
N MET A 1 -9.24 15.37 -9.41
CA MET A 1 -8.04 15.98 -8.90
C MET A 1 -7.00 14.92 -8.79
N SER A 2 -6.11 15.02 -9.69
CA SER A 2 -4.98 14.15 -9.76
C SER A 2 -4.07 14.37 -8.59
N PHE A 3 -3.69 13.39 -8.03
CA PHE A 3 -2.58 13.37 -7.22
C PHE A 3 -1.49 12.66 -7.81
N VAL A 4 -1.04 13.40 -8.57
CA VAL A 4 0.31 13.67 -8.33
C VAL A 4 0.42 13.99 -6.88
N MET A 5 1.16 13.19 -6.25
CA MET A 5 1.72 13.42 -4.99
C MET A 5 2.72 14.53 -5.07
N ALA A 6 2.23 15.69 -5.39
CA ALA A 6 2.83 16.79 -4.72
C ALA A 6 2.63 16.48 -3.24
N PRO A 7 3.65 16.44 -2.43
CA PRO A 7 3.40 16.58 -1.02
C PRO A 7 2.43 17.74 -0.93
N ALA A 8 1.28 17.50 -0.39
CA ALA A 8 0.16 18.42 -0.39
C ALA A 8 0.50 19.79 0.21
N HIS A 9 1.77 20.05 0.40
CA HIS A 9 2.25 21.04 1.31
C HIS A 9 3.06 22.14 0.69
N ALA A 10 3.48 21.99 -0.54
CA ALA A 10 4.41 22.97 -1.08
C ALA A 10 3.78 24.28 -1.54
N ALA A 11 2.49 24.44 -1.48
CA ALA A 11 1.86 25.61 -2.06
C ALA A 11 0.81 26.31 -1.23
N TYR A 12 0.62 25.92 0.02
CA TYR A 12 -0.41 26.55 0.82
C TYR A 12 0.22 27.34 1.95
N GLU A 13 0.22 28.67 1.82
CA GLU A 13 0.47 29.57 2.94
C GLU A 13 -0.79 29.55 3.82
N LEU A 14 -0.71 28.85 4.94
CA LEU A 14 -1.71 29.03 5.98
C LEU A 14 -1.35 30.30 6.76
N PRO A 15 -2.28 31.22 6.97
CA PRO A 15 -2.09 32.33 7.90
C PRO A 15 -1.66 31.80 9.27
N GLU A 16 -0.81 32.56 9.94
CA GLU A 16 -0.33 32.18 11.27
C GLU A 16 -1.50 31.98 12.22
N GLY A 17 -1.62 30.79 12.79
CA GLY A 17 -2.72 30.41 13.70
C GLY A 17 -3.90 29.72 13.03
N GLU A 18 -3.93 29.53 11.72
CA GLU A 18 -4.95 28.69 11.08
C GLU A 18 -4.70 27.19 11.34
N ARG A 19 -5.79 26.45 11.43
CA ARG A 19 -5.74 25.01 11.62
C ARG A 19 -5.40 24.32 10.32
N ILE A 20 -4.48 23.36 10.37
CA ILE A 20 -4.24 22.46 9.26
C ILE A 20 -5.47 21.58 9.10
N THR A 21 -6.10 21.63 7.94
CA THR A 21 -7.08 20.62 7.56
C THR A 21 -6.34 19.52 6.82
N HIS A 22 -6.44 18.31 7.32
CA HIS A 22 -5.88 17.17 6.62
C HIS A 22 -6.61 16.97 5.30
N VAL A 23 -5.94 17.18 4.19
CA VAL A 23 -6.46 16.86 2.86
C VAL A 23 -5.88 15.51 2.46
N PRO A 24 -6.68 14.46 2.34
CA PRO A 24 -6.20 13.20 1.81
C PRO A 24 -5.54 13.43 0.45
N VAL A 25 -4.33 12.93 0.29
CA VAL A 25 -3.55 13.06 -0.96
C VAL A 25 -4.14 12.23 -2.10
N VAL A 26 -5.06 11.33 -1.81
CA VAL A 26 -5.75 10.48 -2.77
C VAL A 26 -7.05 11.16 -3.23
N PRO A 27 -7.50 10.93 -4.47
CA PRO A 27 -8.81 11.36 -4.90
C PRO A 27 -9.83 11.03 -3.83
N ARG A 28 -10.62 12.01 -3.44
CA ARG A 28 -11.59 11.81 -2.37
C ARG A 28 -12.36 10.54 -2.63
N ALA A 29 -12.23 9.58 -1.72
CA ALA A 29 -12.96 8.34 -1.80
C ALA A 29 -14.47 8.55 -1.65
N ILE A 30 -14.86 9.73 -1.23
CA ILE A 30 -16.26 10.16 -1.11
C ILE A 30 -16.47 11.34 -2.04
N PRO A 31 -17.06 11.12 -3.21
CA PRO A 31 -17.51 12.20 -4.02
C PRO A 31 -18.57 12.98 -3.25
N GLN A 32 -18.40 14.28 -3.19
CA GLN A 32 -19.36 15.18 -2.55
C GLN A 32 -19.94 16.11 -3.58
N LYS A 33 -21.23 16.12 -3.63
CA LYS A 33 -21.99 17.14 -4.33
C LYS A 33 -22.62 18.03 -3.27
N GLU A 34 -22.32 19.33 -3.34
CA GLU A 34 -22.73 20.26 -2.29
C GLU A 34 -24.15 20.77 -2.48
N GLU A 35 -24.67 20.72 -3.72
CA GLU A 35 -25.99 21.22 -4.03
C GLU A 35 -26.87 20.18 -4.72
N TYR A 36 -28.13 20.15 -4.32
CA TYR A 36 -29.18 19.37 -4.96
C TYR A 36 -30.08 20.29 -5.78
N GLU A 37 -30.21 19.96 -7.02
CA GLU A 37 -31.30 20.47 -7.81
C GLU A 37 -32.36 19.37 -7.94
N LEU A 38 -33.52 19.62 -7.36
CA LEU A 38 -34.73 18.83 -7.62
C LEU A 38 -35.28 19.22 -8.99
N TYR A 39 -35.39 18.25 -9.90
CA TYR A 39 -35.71 18.61 -11.24
C TYR A 39 -36.24 17.43 -12.07
N ASP A 40 -37.14 17.71 -12.94
CA ASP A 40 -37.60 16.93 -14.08
C ASP A 40 -36.72 17.16 -15.33
N PRO A 41 -36.50 16.16 -16.19
CA PRO A 41 -37.24 14.88 -16.30
C PRO A 41 -36.70 13.81 -15.40
N LYS A 42 -37.54 12.91 -14.96
CA LYS A 42 -37.19 11.66 -14.28
C LYS A 42 -37.03 10.54 -15.29
N ILE A 43 -35.97 9.80 -15.17
CA ILE A 43 -35.75 8.57 -15.93
C ILE A 43 -36.15 7.39 -15.04
N GLY A 44 -37.21 6.74 -15.38
CA GLY A 44 -37.83 5.74 -14.52
C GLY A 44 -38.54 6.37 -13.31
N LYS A 45 -39.10 5.52 -12.46
CA LYS A 45 -40.01 5.95 -11.40
C LYS A 45 -39.35 6.76 -10.28
N ASN A 46 -38.08 6.48 -10.01
CA ASN A 46 -37.33 7.06 -8.88
C ASN A 46 -35.94 7.62 -9.30
N PHE A 47 -35.70 7.77 -10.58
CA PHE A 47 -34.41 8.24 -11.10
C PHE A 47 -34.54 9.67 -11.61
N ASP A 48 -33.67 10.56 -11.12
CA ASP A 48 -33.56 11.94 -11.51
C ASP A 48 -32.16 12.19 -12.07
N ILE A 49 -32.07 12.56 -13.36
CA ILE A 49 -30.78 12.72 -14.06
C ILE A 49 -29.91 13.81 -13.45
N LYS A 50 -30.49 14.85 -12.83
CA LYS A 50 -29.74 15.91 -12.17
C LYS A 50 -29.03 15.48 -10.89
N LYS A 51 -29.49 14.40 -10.29
CA LYS A 51 -28.85 13.78 -9.12
C LYS A 51 -27.72 12.83 -9.50
N PHE A 52 -27.57 12.58 -10.78
CA PHE A 52 -26.53 11.71 -11.32
C PHE A 52 -25.30 12.52 -11.71
N TRP A 53 -24.13 12.03 -11.35
CA TRP A 53 -22.86 12.60 -11.73
C TRP A 53 -21.85 11.49 -12.04
N MET A 54 -20.83 11.85 -12.82
CA MET A 54 -19.78 10.94 -13.24
C MET A 54 -18.40 11.56 -13.03
N ARG A 55 -17.42 10.69 -12.89
CA ARG A 55 -16.01 11.03 -12.99
C ARG A 55 -15.29 9.95 -13.76
N ALA A 56 -14.24 10.31 -14.43
CA ALA A 56 -13.38 9.32 -15.06
C ALA A 56 -11.92 9.75 -15.01
N ASP A 57 -11.04 8.78 -15.04
CA ASP A 57 -9.61 9.00 -15.22
C ASP A 57 -8.98 7.89 -16.05
N LEU A 58 -7.93 8.26 -16.77
CA LEU A 58 -7.11 7.33 -17.54
C LEU A 58 -5.64 7.64 -17.28
N ARG A 59 -4.89 6.62 -16.91
CA ARG A 59 -3.44 6.67 -16.76
C ARG A 59 -2.78 5.65 -17.68
N VAL A 60 -1.77 6.11 -18.42
CA VAL A 60 -0.86 5.25 -19.19
C VAL A 60 0.55 5.51 -18.67
N ARG A 61 1.27 4.43 -18.35
CA ARG A 61 2.59 4.50 -17.75
C ARG A 61 3.54 3.46 -18.30
N PRO A 62 4.41 3.81 -19.27
CA PRO A 62 5.58 3.01 -19.60
C PRO A 62 6.60 3.05 -18.44
N GLU A 63 7.16 1.89 -18.15
CA GLU A 63 8.24 1.71 -17.19
C GLU A 63 9.34 0.83 -17.78
N MET A 64 10.57 1.06 -17.33
CA MET A 64 11.71 0.19 -17.56
C MET A 64 12.49 -0.04 -16.28
N ARG A 65 13.01 -1.25 -16.12
CA ARG A 65 13.88 -1.65 -15.01
C ARG A 65 15.04 -2.44 -15.56
N ASN A 66 16.24 -2.07 -15.15
CA ASN A 66 17.46 -2.79 -15.51
C ASN A 66 18.06 -3.41 -14.26
N GLN A 67 18.64 -4.60 -14.40
CA GLN A 67 19.36 -5.30 -13.32
C GLN A 67 18.50 -5.55 -12.07
N THR A 68 17.25 -5.94 -12.23
CA THR A 68 16.25 -6.05 -11.15
C THR A 68 16.69 -6.91 -9.97
N CYS A 69 17.57 -7.89 -10.18
CA CYS A 69 18.18 -8.69 -9.11
C CYS A 69 19.68 -8.47 -9.00
N PHE A 70 20.16 -7.26 -9.29
CA PHE A 70 21.56 -6.86 -9.08
C PHE A 70 22.57 -7.80 -9.74
N GLY A 71 22.23 -8.37 -10.89
CA GLY A 71 23.03 -9.39 -11.58
C GLY A 71 22.77 -10.83 -11.13
N GLY A 72 21.92 -11.03 -10.13
CA GLY A 72 21.47 -12.34 -9.66
C GLY A 72 20.27 -12.90 -10.42
N ALA A 73 19.91 -14.12 -10.10
CA ALA A 73 18.73 -14.78 -10.63
C ALA A 73 17.45 -14.35 -9.88
N ILE A 74 16.33 -14.34 -10.59
CA ILE A 74 15.02 -14.07 -10.03
C ILE A 74 14.18 -15.35 -9.98
N SER A 75 13.50 -15.59 -8.87
CA SER A 75 12.57 -16.71 -8.75
C SER A 75 11.20 -16.35 -9.34
N ASN A 76 10.35 -17.36 -9.58
CA ASN A 76 8.96 -17.17 -10.04
C ASN A 76 8.11 -16.34 -9.06
N THR A 77 8.49 -16.31 -7.79
CA THR A 77 7.83 -15.49 -6.76
C THR A 77 8.41 -14.10 -6.68
N GLY A 78 9.43 -13.84 -7.50
CA GLY A 78 10.04 -12.56 -7.58
C GLY A 78 11.08 -12.25 -6.51
N THR A 79 11.58 -13.21 -5.83
CA THR A 79 12.69 -13.08 -4.88
C THR A 79 14.00 -13.20 -5.62
N CYS A 80 14.94 -12.31 -5.31
CA CYS A 80 16.30 -12.41 -5.82
C CYS A 80 17.04 -13.52 -5.07
N ASN A 81 17.57 -14.48 -5.79
CA ASN A 81 18.29 -15.62 -5.21
C ASN A 81 19.56 -15.91 -6.02
N LEU A 82 20.65 -16.17 -5.32
CA LEU A 82 21.86 -16.75 -5.87
C LEU A 82 22.24 -17.98 -5.05
N SER A 83 21.49 -19.04 -5.16
CA SER A 83 22.06 -20.32 -4.78
C SER A 83 22.99 -20.77 -5.90
N PRO A 84 24.29 -20.95 -5.65
CA PRO A 84 25.20 -21.56 -6.61
C PRO A 84 24.64 -22.93 -6.99
N GLY A 85 24.28 -23.14 -8.25
CA GLY A 85 23.75 -24.39 -8.74
C GLY A 85 22.23 -24.48 -8.87
N GLN A 86 21.46 -23.53 -8.40
CA GLN A 86 20.06 -23.39 -8.82
C GLN A 86 20.00 -22.62 -10.15
N THR A 87 20.16 -23.37 -11.22
CA THR A 87 19.56 -22.98 -12.50
C THR A 87 18.06 -23.00 -12.24
N SER A 88 17.42 -21.84 -12.08
CA SER A 88 15.98 -21.85 -11.96
C SER A 88 15.41 -22.49 -13.21
N ALA A 89 14.68 -23.57 -13.08
CA ALA A 89 14.04 -24.24 -14.19
C ALA A 89 13.09 -23.29 -14.98
N ASN A 90 12.82 -22.12 -14.45
CA ASN A 90 12.03 -21.04 -15.03
C ASN A 90 12.55 -19.63 -14.68
N GLY A 91 13.74 -19.47 -14.15
CA GLY A 91 14.31 -18.18 -13.78
C GLY A 91 15.08 -17.55 -14.93
N ILE A 92 14.86 -16.28 -15.15
CA ILE A 92 15.73 -15.47 -16.01
C ILE A 92 17.05 -15.30 -15.27
N ALA A 93 18.07 -16.02 -15.71
CA ALA A 93 19.41 -15.90 -15.15
C ALA A 93 20.04 -14.57 -15.59
N GLY A 94 20.67 -13.87 -14.66
CA GLY A 94 21.58 -12.78 -14.95
C GLY A 94 20.92 -11.40 -15.07
N LYS A 95 20.86 -10.86 -16.26
CA LYS A 95 20.44 -9.47 -16.48
C LYS A 95 18.94 -9.37 -16.64
N ALA A 96 18.21 -9.30 -15.54
CA ALA A 96 16.77 -9.13 -15.57
C ALA A 96 16.43 -7.67 -15.92
N ASN A 97 16.32 -7.39 -17.20
CA ASN A 97 15.82 -6.12 -17.72
C ASN A 97 14.38 -6.31 -18.15
N ASP A 98 13.54 -5.36 -17.84
CA ASP A 98 12.14 -5.39 -18.23
C ASP A 98 11.64 -4.01 -18.65
N SER A 99 10.78 -3.98 -19.64
CA SER A 99 10.06 -2.78 -20.05
C SER A 99 8.63 -3.13 -20.39
N TYR A 100 7.71 -2.35 -19.88
CA TYR A 100 6.27 -2.63 -20.04
C TYR A 100 5.47 -1.33 -19.98
N VAL A 101 4.23 -1.40 -20.42
CA VAL A 101 3.30 -0.27 -20.35
C VAL A 101 2.09 -0.68 -19.51
N LEU A 102 1.86 0.07 -18.44
CA LEU A 102 0.70 -0.09 -17.57
C LEU A 102 -0.40 0.87 -17.99
N GLN A 103 -1.62 0.39 -18.02
CA GLN A 103 -2.80 1.18 -18.26
C GLN A 103 -3.81 0.98 -17.14
N LYS A 104 -4.36 2.08 -16.65
CA LYS A 104 -5.46 2.07 -15.67
C LYS A 104 -6.51 3.09 -16.10
N ALA A 105 -7.75 2.65 -16.22
CA ALA A 105 -8.89 3.50 -16.47
C ALA A 105 -9.92 3.29 -15.35
N ARG A 106 -10.52 4.38 -14.87
CA ARG A 106 -11.61 4.34 -13.90
C ARG A 106 -12.80 5.13 -14.41
N LEU A 107 -13.98 4.61 -14.12
CA LEU A 107 -15.25 5.26 -14.41
C LEU A 107 -16.13 5.16 -13.17
N GLY A 108 -16.39 6.29 -12.54
CA GLY A 108 -17.19 6.39 -11.34
C GLY A 108 -18.55 7.01 -11.62
N PHE A 109 -19.56 6.46 -11.00
CA PHE A 109 -20.95 6.92 -11.07
C PHE A 109 -21.43 7.24 -9.66
N GLY A 110 -22.00 8.41 -9.49
CA GLY A 110 -22.64 8.82 -8.25
C GLY A 110 -24.10 9.18 -8.46
N TYR A 111 -24.89 8.88 -7.46
CA TYR A 111 -26.29 9.26 -7.40
C TYR A 111 -26.64 9.81 -6.02
N ASP A 112 -27.14 11.01 -5.97
CA ASP A 112 -27.54 11.69 -4.74
C ASP A 112 -29.03 11.47 -4.52
N LEU A 113 -29.39 10.42 -3.74
CA LEU A 113 -30.79 10.11 -3.46
C LEU A 113 -31.47 11.24 -2.66
N SER A 114 -30.76 11.77 -1.67
CA SER A 114 -31.11 12.93 -0.85
C SER A 114 -29.84 13.68 -0.42
N PRO A 115 -29.90 14.85 0.21
CA PRO A 115 -28.74 15.52 0.78
C PRO A 115 -27.91 14.63 1.72
N ASP A 116 -28.57 13.73 2.41
CA ASP A 116 -27.95 12.85 3.40
C ASP A 116 -27.60 11.46 2.86
N VAL A 117 -28.12 11.06 1.69
CA VAL A 117 -27.92 9.70 1.16
C VAL A 117 -27.33 9.75 -0.23
N ASN A 118 -26.10 9.26 -0.37
CA ASN A 118 -25.38 9.14 -1.63
C ASN A 118 -25.06 7.71 -1.96
N PHE A 119 -25.09 7.38 -3.23
CA PHE A 119 -24.65 6.14 -3.81
C PHE A 119 -23.46 6.39 -4.72
N TYR A 120 -22.43 5.55 -4.64
CA TYR A 120 -21.28 5.64 -5.51
C TYR A 120 -20.80 4.27 -5.95
N MET A 121 -20.48 4.13 -7.23
CA MET A 121 -19.82 2.96 -7.80
C MET A 121 -18.69 3.40 -8.73
N GLU A 122 -17.54 2.77 -8.60
CA GLU A 122 -16.38 2.98 -9.46
C GLU A 122 -15.93 1.66 -10.07
N LEU A 123 -15.93 1.62 -11.39
CA LEU A 123 -15.32 0.56 -12.17
C LEU A 123 -13.87 0.90 -12.47
N GLN A 124 -12.99 -0.08 -12.38
CA GLN A 124 -11.59 0.06 -12.75
C GLN A 124 -11.20 -1.02 -13.75
N TYR A 125 -10.55 -0.60 -14.82
CA TYR A 125 -9.86 -1.47 -15.75
C TYR A 125 -8.35 -1.25 -15.60
N SER A 126 -7.61 -2.35 -15.41
CA SER A 126 -6.15 -2.35 -15.26
C SER A 126 -5.55 -3.38 -16.20
N ALA A 127 -4.55 -2.99 -16.97
CA ALA A 127 -3.90 -3.85 -17.93
C ALA A 127 -2.40 -3.57 -18.05
N THR A 128 -1.66 -4.60 -18.45
CA THR A 128 -0.32 -4.46 -19.02
C THR A 128 -0.43 -4.70 -20.52
N TRP A 129 0.06 -3.78 -21.33
CA TRP A 129 -0.04 -3.91 -22.78
C TRP A 129 0.71 -5.16 -23.29
N GLY A 130 0.08 -5.92 -24.18
CA GLY A 130 0.68 -7.11 -24.76
C GLY A 130 0.78 -8.32 -23.83
N ALA A 131 0.24 -8.27 -22.63
CA ALA A 131 0.21 -9.41 -21.74
C ALA A 131 -0.83 -10.43 -22.18
N ASN A 132 -0.39 -11.51 -22.82
CA ASN A 132 -1.23 -12.54 -23.43
C ASN A 132 -1.60 -13.66 -22.45
N GLY A 133 -2.17 -13.34 -21.29
CA GLY A 133 -2.63 -14.35 -20.34
C GLY A 133 -1.55 -15.15 -19.62
N GLN A 134 -0.32 -15.04 -20.02
CA GLN A 134 0.79 -15.45 -19.19
C GLN A 134 1.07 -14.32 -18.21
N GLN A 135 0.97 -14.62 -16.95
CA GLN A 135 1.58 -13.78 -15.93
C GLN A 135 3.01 -13.55 -16.40
N GLY A 136 3.32 -12.31 -16.70
CA GLY A 136 4.65 -11.99 -17.15
C GLY A 136 5.63 -12.60 -16.17
N THR A 137 6.47 -13.48 -16.65
CA THR A 137 7.57 -14.09 -15.90
C THR A 137 8.63 -13.06 -15.52
N GLY A 138 8.38 -11.81 -15.87
CA GLY A 138 9.19 -10.66 -15.49
C GLY A 138 8.89 -10.27 -14.07
N ILE A 139 9.88 -10.20 -13.36
CA ILE A 139 10.30 -9.19 -12.44
C ILE A 139 9.14 -8.46 -11.77
N GLN A 140 8.82 -8.96 -10.66
CA GLN A 140 8.48 -8.33 -9.42
C GLN A 140 7.77 -7.04 -9.40
N ASP A 141 6.93 -6.80 -10.34
CA ASP A 141 6.01 -5.73 -10.17
C ASP A 141 4.64 -6.33 -9.87
N ASN A 142 4.23 -6.31 -8.62
CA ASN A 142 2.86 -6.62 -8.22
C ASN A 142 1.85 -5.71 -8.94
N GLN A 143 2.33 -4.68 -9.59
CA GLN A 143 1.54 -3.79 -10.42
C GLN A 143 1.18 -4.41 -11.77
N ARG A 144 1.88 -5.45 -12.18
CA ARG A 144 1.62 -6.16 -13.44
C ARG A 144 0.65 -7.31 -13.28
N THR A 145 0.54 -7.85 -12.08
CA THR A 145 -0.29 -9.01 -11.79
C THR A 145 -1.61 -8.60 -11.15
N ASN A 146 -2.62 -9.40 -11.36
CA ASN A 146 -3.94 -9.25 -10.73
C ASN A 146 -3.95 -9.50 -9.23
N ASN A 147 -2.85 -9.43 -8.55
CA ASN A 147 -2.75 -9.67 -7.13
C ASN A 147 -3.31 -8.53 -6.27
N GLY A 148 -3.98 -7.58 -6.87
CA GLY A 148 -4.84 -6.70 -6.13
C GLY A 148 -5.98 -7.51 -5.54
N ALA A 149 -5.97 -7.72 -4.25
CA ALA A 149 -6.94 -8.52 -3.50
C ALA A 149 -8.41 -8.10 -3.74
N ASN A 150 -8.67 -7.11 -4.56
CA ASN A 150 -9.95 -6.46 -4.64
C ASN A 150 -10.44 -6.20 -6.07
N THR A 151 -9.82 -6.80 -7.08
CA THR A 151 -10.33 -6.73 -8.44
C THR A 151 -10.38 -8.13 -9.03
N ASN A 152 -11.55 -8.56 -9.46
CA ASN A 152 -11.70 -9.84 -10.14
C ASN A 152 -11.02 -9.76 -11.51
N GLY A 153 -10.07 -10.65 -11.75
CA GLY A 153 -9.38 -10.74 -13.03
C GLY A 153 -10.25 -11.44 -14.09
N PHE A 154 -10.27 -10.84 -15.26
CA PHE A 154 -10.74 -11.53 -16.47
C PHE A 154 -9.49 -11.85 -17.29
N GLY A 155 -8.89 -13.00 -17.12
CA GLY A 155 -7.80 -13.55 -17.92
C GLY A 155 -6.82 -12.55 -18.58
N ASN A 156 -5.70 -13.03 -19.09
CA ASN A 156 -4.83 -12.26 -20.00
C ASN A 156 -4.18 -10.97 -19.44
N GLY A 157 -3.83 -10.94 -18.15
CA GLY A 157 -3.08 -9.80 -17.58
C GLY A 157 -3.87 -8.50 -17.46
N SER A 158 -5.18 -8.53 -17.68
CA SER A 158 -6.08 -7.41 -17.46
C SER A 158 -7.06 -7.69 -16.33
N VAL A 159 -7.48 -6.62 -15.68
CA VAL A 159 -8.46 -6.68 -14.58
C VAL A 159 -9.54 -5.66 -14.84
N LEU A 160 -10.78 -6.10 -14.85
CA LEU A 160 -11.95 -5.24 -14.76
C LEU A 160 -12.72 -5.59 -13.48
N GLY A 161 -12.97 -4.63 -12.63
CA GLY A 161 -13.67 -4.89 -11.39
C GLY A 161 -14.25 -3.65 -10.74
N VAL A 162 -14.96 -3.84 -9.65
CA VAL A 162 -15.49 -2.75 -8.83
C VAL A 162 -14.41 -2.29 -7.86
N ARG A 163 -13.92 -1.08 -8.06
CA ARG A 163 -12.91 -0.46 -7.21
C ARG A 163 -13.51 0.16 -5.96
N ALA A 164 -14.71 0.76 -6.10
CA ALA A 164 -15.53 1.23 -4.99
C ALA A 164 -17.01 0.99 -5.31
N GLY A 165 -17.79 0.70 -4.30
CA GLY A 165 -19.25 0.50 -4.42
C GLY A 165 -19.85 0.59 -3.03
N TYR A 166 -20.36 1.77 -2.68
CA TYR A 166 -20.86 2.03 -1.33
C TYR A 166 -22.04 2.98 -1.30
N MET A 167 -22.73 2.93 -0.17
CA MET A 167 -23.70 3.91 0.24
C MET A 167 -23.13 4.74 1.39
N LEU A 168 -23.32 6.06 1.32
CA LEU A 168 -23.02 7.00 2.39
C LEU A 168 -24.31 7.60 2.91
N VAL A 169 -24.52 7.49 4.21
CA VAL A 169 -25.65 8.12 4.92
C VAL A 169 -25.09 9.11 5.93
N ARG A 170 -25.41 10.39 5.74
CA ARG A 170 -25.09 11.47 6.68
C ARG A 170 -26.19 11.64 7.70
N ASN A 171 -25.89 12.28 8.81
CA ASN A 171 -26.84 12.49 9.93
C ASN A 171 -27.55 11.19 10.32
N PHE A 172 -26.78 10.10 10.33
CA PHE A 172 -27.28 8.75 10.55
C PHE A 172 -28.01 8.66 11.90
N ALA A 173 -29.17 8.01 11.88
CA ALA A 173 -30.06 7.88 13.03
C ALA A 173 -30.49 9.23 13.65
N GLY A 174 -30.50 10.31 12.87
CA GLY A 174 -30.82 11.66 13.36
C GLY A 174 -29.71 12.32 14.18
N ILE A 175 -28.54 11.71 14.27
CA ILE A 175 -27.39 12.27 14.97
C ILE A 175 -26.61 13.16 14.00
N GLN A 176 -26.63 14.47 14.28
CA GLN A 176 -25.88 15.43 13.48
C GLN A 176 -24.38 15.11 13.45
N ASN A 177 -23.76 15.28 12.29
CA ASN A 177 -22.33 15.03 12.05
C ASN A 177 -21.91 13.54 12.11
N LEU A 178 -22.82 12.61 12.38
CA LEU A 178 -22.53 11.19 12.28
C LEU A 178 -22.87 10.69 10.88
N SER A 179 -21.91 10.03 10.23
CA SER A 179 -22.09 9.42 8.93
C SER A 179 -21.74 7.95 8.97
N VAL A 180 -22.42 7.16 8.13
CA VAL A 180 -22.13 5.74 7.90
C VAL A 180 -21.82 5.54 6.44
N LYS A 181 -20.72 4.87 6.15
CA LYS A 181 -20.35 4.44 4.81
C LYS A 181 -20.25 2.92 4.79
N ALA A 182 -21.06 2.25 4.00
CA ALA A 182 -21.15 0.80 3.92
C ALA A 182 -20.97 0.31 2.49
N GLY A 183 -20.14 -0.71 2.31
CA GLY A 183 -19.78 -1.30 1.03
C GLY A 183 -18.30 -1.28 0.75
N ARG A 184 -17.91 -1.53 -0.51
CA ARG A 184 -16.52 -1.48 -0.97
C ARG A 184 -16.04 -0.04 -1.04
N GLN A 185 -14.95 0.26 -0.35
CA GLN A 185 -14.49 1.62 -0.18
C GLN A 185 -12.98 1.73 -0.02
N TYR A 186 -12.47 2.91 -0.29
CA TYR A 186 -11.12 3.27 0.08
C TYR A 186 -11.05 3.53 1.59
N VAL A 187 -9.99 3.02 2.22
CA VAL A 187 -9.63 3.32 3.61
C VAL A 187 -8.28 4.02 3.58
N VAL A 188 -8.30 5.32 3.83
CA VAL A 188 -7.14 6.19 3.69
C VAL A 188 -7.02 7.05 4.92
N PHE A 189 -5.93 6.88 5.66
CA PHE A 189 -5.66 7.65 6.86
C PHE A 189 -4.24 8.24 6.85
N GLY A 190 -4.12 9.40 7.50
CA GLY A 190 -2.87 10.11 7.58
C GLY A 190 -2.25 10.35 6.21
N ASN A 191 -0.98 10.07 6.09
CA ASN A 191 -0.23 10.08 4.83
C ASN A 191 -0.17 8.72 4.14
N GLN A 192 -1.08 7.81 4.47
CA GLN A 192 -1.17 6.46 3.91
C GLN A 192 0.02 5.54 4.26
N SER A 193 0.69 5.79 5.35
CA SER A 193 1.83 4.97 5.77
C SER A 193 1.42 3.53 6.08
N LEU A 194 0.27 3.33 6.73
CA LEU A 194 -0.22 2.04 7.20
C LEU A 194 -1.47 1.56 6.47
N LEU A 195 -2.41 2.47 6.19
CA LEU A 195 -3.64 2.23 5.45
C LEU A 195 -3.77 3.26 4.33
N GLY A 196 -3.80 2.80 3.10
CA GLY A 196 -3.88 3.65 1.93
C GLY A 196 -4.56 2.98 0.74
N ALA A 197 -4.84 3.76 -0.29
CA ALA A 197 -5.43 3.25 -1.53
C ALA A 197 -4.39 2.65 -2.47
N PHE A 198 -3.12 2.93 -2.24
CA PHE A 198 -2.00 2.53 -3.10
C PHE A 198 -2.27 2.82 -4.59
N ASP A 199 -2.62 4.06 -4.87
CA ASP A 199 -3.07 4.45 -6.22
C ASP A 199 -1.94 4.47 -7.27
N TRP A 200 -0.69 4.44 -6.83
CA TRP A 200 0.45 4.17 -7.70
C TRP A 200 0.33 2.80 -8.37
N SER A 201 -0.06 1.77 -7.62
CA SER A 201 -0.33 0.45 -8.17
C SER A 201 -1.33 0.52 -9.33
N ASN A 202 -1.20 -0.39 -10.26
CA ASN A 202 -2.16 -0.51 -11.34
C ASN A 202 -3.53 -1.01 -10.84
N THR A 203 -3.55 -1.77 -9.76
CA THR A 203 -4.77 -2.29 -9.13
C THR A 203 -5.18 -1.54 -7.86
N GLY A 204 -4.23 -1.26 -6.95
CA GLY A 204 -4.45 -0.58 -5.67
C GLY A 204 -5.25 -1.39 -4.63
N PHE A 205 -5.63 -0.74 -3.50
CA PHE A 205 -6.36 -1.37 -2.40
C PHE A 205 -7.77 -0.79 -2.21
N SER A 206 -8.72 -1.66 -1.90
CA SER A 206 -10.07 -1.32 -1.45
C SER A 206 -10.52 -2.33 -0.39
N PHE A 207 -11.48 -1.93 0.42
CA PHE A 207 -11.93 -2.71 1.58
C PHE A 207 -13.45 -2.83 1.57
N ASP A 208 -13.94 -4.02 1.85
CA ASP A 208 -15.38 -4.31 2.00
C ASP A 208 -15.76 -4.22 3.46
N GLY A 209 -16.65 -3.31 3.82
CA GLY A 209 -17.02 -3.13 5.22
C GLY A 209 -17.84 -1.89 5.52
N ILE A 210 -17.84 -1.51 6.77
CA ILE A 210 -18.63 -0.41 7.31
C ILE A 210 -17.70 0.54 8.06
N MET A 211 -17.84 1.84 7.78
CA MET A 211 -17.15 2.92 8.47
C MET A 211 -18.17 3.89 9.06
N LEU A 212 -18.09 4.12 10.34
CA LEU A 212 -18.70 5.24 11.04
C LEU A 212 -17.74 6.42 11.03
N GLN A 213 -18.24 7.61 10.81
CA GLN A 213 -17.47 8.84 10.87
C GLN A 213 -18.28 9.89 11.65
N TYR A 214 -17.69 10.45 12.68
CA TYR A 214 -18.21 11.60 13.38
C TYR A 214 -17.26 12.79 13.15
N SER A 215 -17.78 13.86 12.53
CA SER A 215 -16.96 14.98 12.08
C SER A 215 -17.46 16.30 12.65
N THR A 216 -16.56 16.99 13.34
CA THR A 216 -16.77 18.36 13.81
C THR A 216 -15.65 19.27 13.29
N LYS A 217 -15.74 20.56 13.60
CA LYS A 217 -14.67 21.51 13.28
C LYS A 217 -13.31 21.08 13.87
N ASP A 218 -13.31 20.48 15.07
CA ASP A 218 -12.11 20.23 15.86
C ASP A 218 -11.69 18.77 15.93
N LEU A 219 -12.59 17.86 15.55
CA LEU A 219 -12.39 16.42 15.69
C LEU A 219 -13.07 15.68 14.57
N ASP A 220 -12.33 14.79 13.92
CA ASP A 220 -12.91 13.69 13.15
C ASP A 220 -12.59 12.37 13.84
N SER A 221 -13.60 11.55 14.08
CA SER A 221 -13.47 10.22 14.66
C SER A 221 -14.03 9.18 13.71
N TYR A 222 -13.31 8.11 13.52
CA TYR A 222 -13.66 7.01 12.63
C TYR A 222 -13.65 5.71 13.41
N ALA A 223 -14.67 4.90 13.22
CA ALA A 223 -14.72 3.52 13.69
C ALA A 223 -15.12 2.62 12.52
N GLY A 224 -14.31 1.62 12.21
CA GLY A 224 -14.51 0.80 11.02
C GLY A 224 -14.31 -0.68 11.29
N TRP A 225 -15.07 -1.49 10.56
CA TRP A 225 -14.87 -2.91 10.41
C TRP A 225 -14.85 -3.27 8.93
N PHE A 226 -13.83 -4.05 8.54
CA PHE A 226 -13.63 -4.47 7.16
C PHE A 226 -13.26 -5.94 7.11
N ARG A 227 -13.93 -6.68 6.23
CA ARG A 227 -13.56 -8.03 5.86
C ARG A 227 -12.43 -7.96 4.83
N THR A 228 -11.26 -8.48 5.15
CA THR A 228 -10.09 -8.46 4.26
C THR A 228 -9.91 -9.78 3.51
N SER A 229 -10.46 -10.86 4.01
CA SER A 229 -10.54 -12.16 3.34
C SER A 229 -11.76 -12.93 3.85
N GLU A 230 -12.50 -13.49 2.94
CA GLU A 230 -13.60 -14.44 3.16
C GLU A 230 -13.17 -15.78 2.60
N SER A 231 -13.14 -16.82 3.40
CA SER A 231 -12.50 -18.08 3.02
C SER A 231 -13.34 -19.33 3.20
N ASP A 232 -14.52 -19.24 3.79
CA ASP A 232 -15.45 -20.34 3.93
C ASP A 232 -16.51 -20.42 2.83
N LEU A 233 -16.29 -19.71 1.73
CA LEU A 233 -17.13 -19.77 0.52
C LEU A 233 -17.30 -21.20 -0.06
N GLY A 234 -16.46 -22.14 0.38
CA GLY A 234 -16.58 -23.54 -0.01
C GLY A 234 -17.72 -24.31 0.66
N GLN A 235 -18.38 -23.73 1.65
CA GLN A 235 -19.31 -24.44 2.51
C GLN A 235 -20.72 -23.87 2.40
N GLY A 236 -21.52 -24.51 1.56
CA GLY A 236 -22.93 -24.13 1.42
C GLY A 236 -23.18 -22.89 0.57
N SER A 237 -22.16 -22.27 0.02
CA SER A 237 -22.31 -21.25 -1.01
C SER A 237 -22.73 -21.87 -2.33
N PRO A 238 -23.56 -21.21 -3.15
CA PRO A 238 -23.79 -21.63 -4.54
C PRO A 238 -22.50 -21.74 -5.36
N LEU A 239 -21.42 -21.07 -4.92
CA LEU A 239 -20.09 -21.15 -5.51
C LEU A 239 -19.20 -22.25 -4.88
N GLY A 240 -19.69 -22.95 -3.85
CA GLY A 240 -18.95 -24.02 -3.18
C GLY A 240 -18.50 -25.14 -4.09
N ALA A 241 -19.26 -25.41 -5.16
CA ALA A 241 -18.85 -26.34 -6.21
C ALA A 241 -17.63 -25.87 -7.00
N LEU A 242 -17.37 -24.57 -7.09
CA LEU A 242 -16.19 -24.02 -7.76
C LEU A 242 -14.94 -24.16 -6.89
N SER A 243 -15.07 -24.11 -5.58
CA SER A 243 -13.93 -24.28 -4.69
C SER A 243 -13.48 -25.75 -4.59
N THR A 244 -14.36 -26.70 -4.81
CA THR A 244 -14.02 -28.13 -4.88
C THR A 244 -13.30 -28.52 -6.17
N ASN A 245 -13.41 -27.70 -7.21
CA ASN A 245 -12.74 -27.91 -8.50
C ASN A 245 -11.43 -27.16 -8.67
N LEU A 246 -11.06 -26.34 -7.72
CA LEU A 246 -9.65 -25.93 -7.64
C LEU A 246 -8.87 -27.21 -7.34
N PRO A 247 -7.97 -27.64 -8.24
CA PRO A 247 -7.19 -28.83 -8.00
C PRO A 247 -6.24 -28.55 -6.84
N VAL A 248 -6.73 -28.77 -5.65
CA VAL A 248 -5.88 -28.90 -4.47
C VAL A 248 -5.26 -30.30 -4.54
N THR A 249 -4.76 -30.64 -5.73
CA THR A 249 -4.06 -31.88 -5.96
C THR A 249 -2.76 -31.82 -5.19
N GLY A 250 -2.73 -32.57 -4.11
CA GLY A 250 -1.55 -32.76 -3.28
C GLY A 250 -1.36 -31.74 -2.16
N SER A 251 -2.24 -30.80 -1.99
CA SER A 251 -2.24 -29.98 -0.79
C SER A 251 -3.08 -30.68 0.26
N SER A 252 -2.44 -31.18 1.26
CA SER A 252 -3.02 -31.47 2.56
C SER A 252 -3.40 -30.15 3.25
N ASN A 253 -4.21 -29.33 2.59
CA ASN A 253 -4.81 -28.15 3.22
C ASN A 253 -6.12 -28.61 3.90
N PRO A 254 -6.07 -29.06 5.16
CA PRO A 254 -7.23 -29.60 5.83
C PRO A 254 -8.30 -28.54 6.09
N THR A 255 -7.96 -27.27 5.97
CA THR A 255 -8.89 -26.19 6.26
C THR A 255 -9.90 -25.96 5.15
N LEU A 256 -9.55 -26.21 3.90
CA LEU A 256 -10.52 -26.19 2.79
C LEU A 256 -11.44 -27.42 2.80
N ASN A 257 -11.03 -28.49 3.48
CA ASN A 257 -11.77 -29.73 3.55
C ASN A 257 -12.49 -29.96 4.87
N ASN A 258 -12.21 -29.20 5.92
CA ASN A 258 -12.68 -29.53 7.27
C ASN A 258 -13.90 -28.76 7.76
N GLY A 259 -14.51 -27.95 6.95
CA GLY A 259 -15.87 -27.50 7.24
C GLY A 259 -16.17 -26.79 8.56
N SER A 260 -15.19 -26.54 9.38
CA SER A 260 -15.45 -26.10 10.75
C SER A 260 -14.67 -24.88 11.21
N ALA A 261 -13.78 -24.33 10.39
CA ALA A 261 -12.99 -23.19 10.81
C ALA A 261 -13.40 -21.95 10.03
N ASN A 262 -13.96 -20.99 10.74
CA ASN A 262 -14.01 -19.62 10.28
C ASN A 262 -12.56 -19.13 10.13
N ILE A 263 -12.07 -19.06 8.90
CA ILE A 263 -10.72 -18.65 8.53
C ILE A 263 -10.69 -17.24 7.92
N ASP A 264 -11.71 -16.47 8.18
CA ASP A 264 -11.83 -15.09 7.74
C ASP A 264 -10.75 -14.18 8.29
N SER A 265 -10.54 -13.09 7.60
CA SER A 265 -9.66 -12.04 8.07
C SER A 265 -10.40 -10.72 8.16
N ASP A 266 -10.29 -10.09 9.31
CA ASP A 266 -10.98 -8.86 9.63
C ASP A 266 -10.00 -7.77 10.08
N LEU A 267 -10.35 -6.55 9.71
CA LEU A 267 -9.69 -5.34 10.16
C LEU A 267 -10.69 -4.49 10.93
N PHE A 268 -10.38 -4.18 12.18
CA PHE A 268 -11.10 -3.19 12.99
C PHE A 268 -10.21 -1.99 13.20
N LEU A 269 -10.77 -0.81 13.09
CA LEU A 269 -10.02 0.41 13.33
C LEU A 269 -10.82 1.42 14.13
N PHE A 270 -10.08 2.17 14.94
CA PHE A 270 -10.53 3.40 15.55
C PHE A 270 -9.46 4.47 15.31
N TYR A 271 -9.82 5.52 14.59
CA TYR A 271 -8.88 6.55 14.14
C TYR A 271 -9.46 7.94 14.45
N ASN A 272 -8.65 8.83 15.00
CA ASN A 272 -9.08 10.18 15.32
C ASN A 272 -8.16 11.20 14.67
N GLN A 273 -8.71 12.35 14.32
CA GLN A 273 -7.98 13.52 13.86
C GLN A 273 -8.37 14.72 14.74
N ILE A 274 -7.51 15.08 15.65
CA ILE A 274 -7.68 16.23 16.56
C ILE A 274 -7.09 17.45 15.87
N LYS A 275 -7.95 18.42 15.55
CA LYS A 275 -7.63 19.63 14.78
C LYS A 275 -7.73 20.89 15.63
N SER A 276 -8.00 20.76 16.92
CA SER A 276 -8.20 21.89 17.85
C SER A 276 -6.92 22.67 18.16
N VAL A 277 -5.75 22.09 17.92
CA VAL A 277 -4.45 22.73 18.16
C VAL A 277 -4.02 23.49 16.91
N PRO A 278 -3.88 24.82 16.95
CA PRO A 278 -3.46 25.58 15.77
C PRO A 278 -2.10 25.14 15.26
N GLY A 279 -2.02 24.93 13.95
CA GLY A 279 -0.80 24.45 13.28
C GLY A 279 -0.47 22.98 13.45
N PHE A 280 -1.33 22.20 14.13
CA PHE A 280 -1.13 20.76 14.33
C PHE A 280 -2.38 19.97 13.99
N VAL A 281 -2.16 18.76 13.48
CA VAL A 281 -3.15 17.68 13.45
C VAL A 281 -2.56 16.50 14.21
N ILE A 282 -3.28 16.02 15.23
CA ILE A 282 -2.85 14.91 16.09
C ILE A 282 -3.79 13.74 15.84
N GLU A 283 -3.24 12.61 15.47
CA GLU A 283 -4.00 11.47 14.98
C GLU A 283 -3.69 10.20 15.78
N PRO A 284 -4.25 10.06 17.00
CA PRO A 284 -4.17 8.80 17.73
C PRO A 284 -5.10 7.76 17.14
N TYR A 285 -4.61 6.53 17.03
CA TYR A 285 -5.40 5.44 16.48
C TYR A 285 -5.09 4.08 17.10
N TYR A 286 -6.05 3.20 16.95
CA TYR A 286 -5.96 1.79 17.26
C TYR A 286 -6.46 0.96 16.10
N ILE A 287 -5.72 -0.09 15.76
CA ILE A 287 -6.09 -1.04 14.72
C ILE A 287 -5.93 -2.45 15.27
N LEU A 288 -6.92 -3.29 15.00
CA LEU A 288 -6.86 -4.71 15.24
C LEU A 288 -6.98 -5.45 13.90
N TYR A 289 -5.95 -6.19 13.57
CA TYR A 289 -5.95 -7.09 12.43
C TYR A 289 -6.01 -8.54 12.91
N SER A 290 -7.16 -9.17 12.67
CA SER A 290 -7.39 -10.58 12.94
C SER A 290 -7.30 -11.35 11.64
N ASN A 291 -6.18 -11.99 11.38
CA ASN A 291 -5.98 -12.81 10.20
C ASN A 291 -6.01 -14.28 10.60
N ARG A 292 -7.06 -14.96 10.23
CA ARG A 292 -7.20 -16.40 10.40
C ARG A 292 -6.87 -17.16 9.13
N TYR A 293 -6.76 -16.45 8.02
CA TYR A 293 -6.36 -16.97 6.73
C TYR A 293 -4.89 -16.68 6.45
N ASN A 294 -4.18 -17.66 5.96
CA ASN A 294 -2.72 -17.63 5.79
C ASN A 294 -2.26 -16.94 4.50
N SER A 295 -2.98 -16.01 3.96
CA SER A 295 -2.66 -15.43 2.65
C SER A 295 -1.62 -14.32 2.63
N GLY A 296 -1.24 -13.79 3.77
CA GLY A 296 -0.48 -12.54 3.79
C GLY A 296 0.78 -12.56 4.61
N ASP A 297 1.05 -13.64 5.32
CA ASP A 297 2.25 -13.71 6.13
C ASP A 297 3.44 -14.15 5.28
N ASN A 298 4.42 -13.28 5.15
CA ASN A 298 5.64 -13.52 4.38
C ASN A 298 6.49 -14.67 4.91
N ARG A 299 6.16 -15.22 6.06
CA ARG A 299 6.83 -16.41 6.61
C ARG A 299 6.62 -17.64 5.76
N SER A 300 5.47 -17.77 5.13
CA SER A 300 5.15 -18.90 4.27
C SER A 300 5.65 -18.77 2.84
N GLN A 301 6.00 -17.60 2.39
CA GLN A 301 6.37 -17.36 0.99
C GLN A 301 7.71 -17.95 0.56
N GLY A 302 8.55 -18.39 1.48
CA GLY A 302 9.85 -18.98 1.15
C GLY A 302 9.86 -20.51 0.99
N LEU A 303 8.82 -21.21 1.42
CA LEU A 303 8.85 -22.66 1.58
C LEU A 303 7.84 -23.45 0.74
N GLY A 304 7.10 -22.79 -0.14
CA GLY A 304 6.23 -23.46 -1.12
C GLY A 304 5.00 -24.18 -0.57
N THR A 305 4.77 -24.13 0.74
CA THR A 305 3.56 -24.68 1.36
C THR A 305 2.84 -23.60 2.14
N PRO A 306 1.56 -23.32 1.83
CA PRO A 306 0.74 -22.44 2.65
C PRO A 306 0.63 -23.04 4.05
N LYS A 307 1.08 -22.32 5.05
CA LYS A 307 0.94 -22.71 6.44
C LYS A 307 0.07 -21.71 7.15
N HIS A 308 -0.81 -22.25 7.99
CA HIS A 308 -1.79 -21.46 8.71
C HIS A 308 -1.15 -20.74 9.89
N SER A 309 -0.74 -19.50 9.69
CA SER A 309 -0.36 -18.65 10.80
C SER A 309 -1.49 -17.69 11.15
N ASN A 310 -2.40 -18.16 12.00
CA ASN A 310 -3.37 -17.26 12.60
C ASN A 310 -2.63 -16.14 13.32
N GLN A 311 -3.04 -14.90 13.10
CA GLN A 311 -2.53 -13.78 13.87
C GLN A 311 -3.65 -12.89 14.39
N THR A 312 -3.46 -12.42 15.60
CA THR A 312 -4.23 -11.33 16.19
C THR A 312 -3.22 -10.24 16.52
N ARG A 313 -3.20 -9.21 15.67
CA ARG A 313 -2.24 -8.13 15.74
C ARG A 313 -2.94 -6.85 16.14
N HIS A 314 -2.60 -6.35 17.30
CA HIS A 314 -3.03 -5.05 17.80
C HIS A 314 -1.98 -4.01 17.42
N MET A 315 -2.43 -2.83 17.06
CA MET A 315 -1.58 -1.69 16.71
C MET A 315 -2.09 -0.45 17.42
N VAL A 316 -1.22 0.19 18.16
CA VAL A 316 -1.46 1.52 18.72
C VAL A 316 -0.49 2.47 18.04
N GLY A 317 -1.02 3.52 17.47
CA GLY A 317 -0.21 4.51 16.78
C GLY A 317 -0.67 5.93 17.05
N ASN A 318 0.24 6.84 16.84
CA ASN A 318 -0.04 8.27 16.84
C ASN A 318 0.72 8.93 15.71
N ARG A 319 0.02 9.75 14.94
CA ARG A 319 0.61 10.60 13.94
C ARG A 319 0.40 12.05 14.34
N VAL A 320 1.43 12.86 14.22
CA VAL A 320 1.37 14.30 14.43
C VAL A 320 1.89 14.99 13.19
N GLU A 321 1.08 15.82 12.58
CA GLU A 321 1.48 16.70 11.50
C GLU A 321 1.49 18.14 11.99
N PHE A 322 2.48 18.92 11.58
CA PHE A 322 2.56 20.32 11.92
C PHE A 322 2.98 21.17 10.74
N ARG A 323 2.54 22.43 10.77
CA ARG A 323 3.02 23.49 9.90
C ARG A 323 3.09 24.79 10.71
N LYS A 324 4.26 25.41 10.68
CA LYS A 324 4.47 26.71 11.33
C LYS A 324 5.47 27.55 10.54
N GLY A 325 5.01 28.64 9.97
CA GLY A 325 5.83 29.46 9.10
C GLY A 325 6.37 28.64 7.92
N ASN A 326 7.66 28.71 7.72
CA ASN A 326 8.34 27.99 6.65
C ASN A 326 8.61 26.50 6.95
N PHE A 327 8.36 26.05 8.18
CA PHE A 327 8.57 24.68 8.59
C PHE A 327 7.30 23.85 8.49
N ASP A 328 7.44 22.65 7.99
CA ASP A 328 6.43 21.59 8.02
C ASP A 328 7.05 20.27 8.46
N GLY A 329 6.25 19.38 8.96
CA GLY A 329 6.72 18.06 9.31
C GLY A 329 5.65 17.16 9.85
N TRP A 330 6.00 15.91 10.00
CA TRP A 330 5.14 14.93 10.63
C TRP A 330 5.97 13.80 11.25
N ASN A 331 5.41 13.23 12.29
CA ASN A 331 5.90 12.01 12.91
C ASN A 331 4.75 11.02 12.97
N GLU A 332 5.02 9.77 12.70
CA GLU A 332 4.11 8.66 12.96
C GLU A 332 4.89 7.56 13.66
N THR A 333 4.40 7.12 14.81
CA THR A 333 5.00 6.04 15.59
C THR A 333 3.94 5.01 15.92
N ILE A 334 4.28 3.73 15.69
CA ILE A 334 3.36 2.60 15.82
C ILE A 334 4.02 1.50 16.63
N TYR A 335 3.27 0.95 17.57
CA TYR A 335 3.64 -0.26 18.29
C TYR A 335 2.65 -1.38 17.99
N GLN A 336 3.18 -2.58 17.70
CA GLN A 336 2.41 -3.78 17.38
C GLN A 336 2.64 -4.83 18.44
N PHE A 337 1.55 -5.43 18.93
CA PHE A 337 1.55 -6.49 19.93
C PHE A 337 0.45 -7.51 19.65
N GLY A 338 0.48 -8.63 20.34
CA GLY A 338 -0.49 -9.70 20.17
C GLY A 338 0.18 -11.05 19.94
N GLN A 339 -0.45 -11.88 19.15
CA GLN A 339 0.03 -13.25 18.91
C GLN A 339 -0.10 -13.62 17.44
N MET A 340 0.84 -14.44 16.98
CA MET A 340 0.74 -15.11 15.69
C MET A 340 1.22 -16.54 15.79
N GLY A 341 0.65 -17.42 14.97
CA GLY A 341 1.09 -18.81 14.89
C GLY A 341 2.51 -18.89 14.34
N ASP A 342 3.34 -19.74 14.95
CA ASP A 342 4.60 -20.16 14.35
C ASP A 342 4.29 -21.21 13.29
N ASP A 343 4.86 -21.07 12.11
CA ASP A 343 4.69 -22.03 11.03
C ASP A 343 5.45 -23.34 11.28
N GLY A 344 6.14 -23.48 12.41
CA GLY A 344 6.71 -24.72 12.96
C GLY A 344 7.69 -25.49 12.08
N GLY A 345 8.01 -24.99 10.89
CA GLY A 345 8.85 -25.69 9.92
C GLY A 345 8.14 -26.88 9.20
N PRO A 346 8.80 -27.50 8.23
CA PRO A 346 8.20 -28.54 7.38
C PRO A 346 7.75 -29.81 8.10
N SER A 347 8.14 -29.99 9.34
CA SER A 347 7.90 -31.20 10.13
C SER A 347 6.82 -31.07 11.21
N ALA A 348 6.29 -29.88 11.43
CA ALA A 348 5.26 -29.69 12.43
C ALA A 348 3.90 -30.07 11.84
N GLY A 349 3.38 -31.21 12.25
CA GLY A 349 1.97 -31.54 12.06
C GLY A 349 1.11 -30.48 12.76
N TYR A 350 -0.12 -30.29 12.28
CA TYR A 350 -1.07 -29.27 12.73
C TYR A 350 -1.35 -29.22 14.26
N GLY A 351 -0.88 -30.17 15.03
CA GLY A 351 -1.07 -30.24 16.48
C GLY A 351 -0.06 -29.47 17.33
N ASN A 352 0.99 -28.92 16.75
CA ASN A 352 2.10 -28.30 17.48
C ASN A 352 2.32 -26.82 17.11
N GLN A 353 1.28 -26.09 16.79
CA GLN A 353 1.40 -24.63 16.56
C GLN A 353 1.85 -23.94 17.85
N LYS A 354 3.05 -23.43 17.83
CA LYS A 354 3.53 -22.51 18.85
C LYS A 354 3.08 -21.10 18.50
N TYR A 355 2.62 -20.36 19.48
CA TYR A 355 2.32 -18.95 19.31
C TYR A 355 3.56 -18.13 19.62
N LEU A 356 3.85 -17.17 18.72
CA LEU A 356 4.84 -16.14 18.93
C LEU A 356 4.15 -14.89 19.45
N HIS A 357 4.76 -14.24 20.43
CA HIS A 357 4.32 -12.91 20.85
C HIS A 357 4.80 -11.87 19.85
N ILE A 358 3.88 -11.09 19.31
CA ILE A 358 4.21 -9.95 18.46
C ILE A 358 4.76 -8.85 19.35
N ASN A 359 5.94 -8.33 18.99
CA ASN A 359 6.59 -7.21 19.65
C ASN A 359 7.38 -6.40 18.62
N ALA A 360 6.69 -5.55 17.88
CA ALA A 360 7.27 -4.83 16.77
C ALA A 360 6.89 -3.36 16.82
N TRP A 361 7.73 -2.50 16.26
CA TRP A 361 7.46 -1.08 16.21
C TRP A 361 8.05 -0.43 14.98
N ALA A 362 7.50 0.71 14.60
CA ALA A 362 8.00 1.50 13.50
C ALA A 362 7.78 2.98 13.77
N THR A 363 8.64 3.80 13.20
CA THR A 363 8.48 5.25 13.20
C THR A 363 8.87 5.85 11.87
N ARG A 364 8.21 6.93 11.51
CA ARG A 364 8.49 7.77 10.35
C ARG A 364 8.55 9.21 10.80
N ASN A 365 9.57 9.89 10.36
CA ASN A 365 9.82 11.26 10.76
C ASN A 365 10.17 12.09 9.54
N TRP A 366 9.55 13.22 9.42
CA TRP A 366 9.77 14.16 8.34
C TRP A 366 9.82 15.58 8.90
N ILE A 367 10.81 16.32 8.50
CA ILE A 367 10.88 17.77 8.76
C ILE A 367 11.38 18.47 7.51
N GLY A 368 10.71 19.54 7.10
CA GLY A 368 11.02 20.31 5.93
C GLY A 368 11.00 21.80 6.19
N TYR A 369 11.75 22.51 5.38
CA TYR A 369 11.77 23.97 5.31
C TYR A 369 11.55 24.41 3.89
N THR A 370 10.54 25.29 3.66
CA THR A 370 10.24 25.88 2.35
C THR A 370 10.57 27.35 2.37
N HIS A 371 11.33 27.81 1.38
CA HIS A 371 11.60 29.21 1.20
C HIS A 371 10.54 29.84 0.29
N TYR A 372 9.43 30.31 0.87
CA TYR A 372 8.28 30.82 0.13
C TYR A 372 8.53 32.12 -0.63
N GLU A 373 9.52 32.92 -0.18
CA GLU A 373 9.85 34.21 -0.79
C GLU A 373 10.62 34.09 -2.11
N TRP A 374 11.21 32.93 -2.39
CA TRP A 374 11.92 32.68 -3.64
C TRP A 374 10.96 32.21 -4.73
N ASP A 375 11.20 32.65 -5.96
CA ASP A 375 10.30 32.35 -7.09
C ASP A 375 10.05 30.86 -7.28
N TRP A 376 11.04 30.02 -7.08
CA TRP A 376 10.93 28.55 -7.23
C TRP A 376 10.43 27.85 -5.98
N LYS A 377 10.23 28.58 -4.88
CA LYS A 377 9.77 28.04 -3.59
C LYS A 377 10.51 26.75 -3.20
N PRO A 378 11.85 26.78 -3.15
CA PRO A 378 12.60 25.57 -2.88
C PRO A 378 12.33 25.08 -1.48
N ARG A 379 12.20 23.76 -1.35
CA ARG A 379 12.00 23.06 -0.10
C ARG A 379 13.07 22.01 0.11
N LEU A 380 13.72 22.04 1.25
CA LEU A 380 14.62 20.99 1.71
C LEU A 380 13.99 20.27 2.89
N ALA A 381 13.99 18.94 2.83
CA ALA A 381 13.46 18.13 3.91
C ALA A 381 14.40 16.98 4.26
N PHE A 382 14.37 16.61 5.53
CA PHE A 382 15.00 15.42 6.06
C PHE A 382 13.91 14.43 6.48
N ASN A 383 14.14 13.16 6.14
CA ASN A 383 13.25 12.06 6.49
C ASN A 383 14.06 10.95 7.14
N PHE A 384 13.50 10.35 8.17
CA PHE A 384 14.04 9.15 8.81
C PHE A 384 12.94 8.16 9.11
N ASP A 385 12.99 7.00 8.44
CA ASP A 385 12.06 5.90 8.65
C ASP A 385 12.77 4.71 9.30
N TYR A 386 12.08 4.07 10.22
CA TYR A 386 12.53 2.86 10.88
C TYR A 386 11.37 1.88 11.02
N ALA A 387 11.65 0.60 10.84
CA ALA A 387 10.75 -0.50 11.18
C ALA A 387 11.55 -1.66 11.73
N SER A 388 11.14 -2.19 12.86
CA SER A 388 11.81 -3.29 13.53
C SER A 388 11.87 -4.56 12.67
N GLY A 389 12.92 -5.35 12.85
CA GLY A 389 13.14 -6.66 12.26
C GLY A 389 13.46 -7.69 13.33
N ASP A 390 13.41 -8.96 12.96
CA ASP A 390 13.65 -10.07 13.87
C ASP A 390 15.16 -10.30 14.10
N GLY A 391 15.53 -10.56 15.34
CA GLY A 391 16.91 -10.84 15.71
C GLY A 391 17.40 -12.24 15.33
N ARG A 392 16.53 -13.07 14.79
CA ARG A 392 16.82 -14.45 14.40
C ARG A 392 16.16 -14.78 13.07
N ALA A 393 16.95 -14.90 12.01
CA ALA A 393 16.45 -15.21 10.67
C ALA A 393 15.58 -16.48 10.62
N ASN A 394 15.94 -17.49 11.43
CA ASN A 394 15.23 -18.76 11.49
C ASN A 394 13.86 -18.67 12.18
N CYS A 395 13.57 -17.63 12.92
CA CYS A 395 12.25 -17.39 13.50
C CYS A 395 11.26 -16.88 12.47
N THR A 396 11.77 -16.22 11.45
CA THR A 396 10.96 -15.66 10.37
C THR A 396 10.68 -16.67 9.26
N ILE A 397 11.54 -17.67 9.11
CA ILE A 397 11.50 -18.61 7.97
C ILE A 397 11.06 -20.03 8.40
N GLY A 398 10.79 -20.26 9.66
CA GLY A 398 10.35 -21.55 10.20
C GLY A 398 11.50 -22.52 10.49
N GLY A 399 11.35 -23.29 11.53
CA GLY A 399 12.25 -24.37 11.89
C GLY A 399 13.09 -24.18 13.15
N ASN A 400 13.03 -23.04 13.82
CA ASN A 400 13.66 -22.91 15.13
C ASN A 400 12.61 -22.98 16.25
N THR A 401 12.69 -24.04 17.05
CA THR A 401 11.76 -24.31 18.14
C THR A 401 11.89 -23.35 19.33
N ASP A 402 12.91 -22.49 19.33
CA ASP A 402 13.20 -21.59 20.45
C ASP A 402 12.71 -20.16 20.27
N CYS A 403 12.06 -19.86 19.16
CA CYS A 403 11.49 -18.54 18.91
C CYS A 403 10.24 -18.32 19.76
N LYS A 404 10.22 -17.20 20.51
CA LYS A 404 9.09 -16.81 21.35
C LYS A 404 8.44 -15.52 20.89
N THR A 405 9.13 -14.74 20.08
CA THR A 405 8.71 -13.41 19.65
C THR A 405 8.78 -13.24 18.14
N ALA A 406 7.87 -12.43 17.59
CA ALA A 406 7.85 -11.95 16.23
C ALA A 406 8.08 -10.44 16.28
N ASN A 407 9.29 -10.00 15.93
CA ASN A 407 9.70 -8.61 16.08
C ASN A 407 9.70 -7.84 14.76
N THR A 408 9.42 -8.50 13.65
CA THR A 408 9.33 -7.83 12.36
C THR A 408 8.03 -7.06 12.25
N PHE A 409 8.15 -5.75 12.01
CA PHE A 409 7.00 -4.87 11.83
C PHE A 409 6.21 -5.25 10.58
N GLU A 410 4.88 -5.21 10.65
CA GLU A 410 3.97 -5.46 9.53
C GLU A 410 3.31 -4.18 9.06
N ASN A 411 3.53 -3.81 7.82
CA ASN A 411 3.05 -2.55 7.26
C ASN A 411 1.64 -2.63 6.66
N LEU A 412 0.86 -3.62 6.93
CA LEU A 412 -0.51 -3.79 6.41
C LEU A 412 -0.66 -3.36 4.92
N TRP A 413 -1.49 -2.35 4.63
CA TRP A 413 -1.81 -1.85 3.28
C TRP A 413 -1.34 -0.41 3.05
N GLY A 414 -0.12 -0.10 3.44
CA GLY A 414 0.48 1.23 3.23
C GLY A 414 0.79 1.51 1.75
N THR A 415 0.77 2.79 1.41
CA THR A 415 1.21 3.27 0.10
C THR A 415 2.73 3.51 0.14
N ASN A 416 3.50 2.44 -0.04
CA ASN A 416 4.95 2.48 0.18
C ASN A 416 5.73 3.30 -0.86
N HIS A 417 5.32 3.25 -2.11
CA HIS A 417 6.04 3.89 -3.23
C HIS A 417 6.50 5.32 -2.94
N ILE A 418 5.62 6.14 -2.40
CA ILE A 418 5.92 7.55 -2.12
C ILE A 418 6.82 7.77 -0.91
N HIS A 419 6.96 6.75 -0.12
CA HIS A 419 7.60 6.88 1.17
C HIS A 419 8.91 6.10 1.25
N MET A 420 8.99 4.96 0.56
CA MET A 420 10.09 4.02 0.74
C MET A 420 11.18 4.11 -0.32
N GLY A 421 11.04 5.02 -1.27
CA GLY A 421 11.85 5.14 -2.48
C GLY A 421 11.02 4.81 -3.71
N TYR A 422 11.27 5.53 -4.77
CA TYR A 422 10.48 5.42 -5.99
C TYR A 422 10.73 4.11 -6.75
N MET A 423 11.87 3.47 -6.51
CA MET A 423 12.19 2.17 -7.13
C MET A 423 11.42 0.99 -6.53
N ASP A 424 10.65 1.19 -5.43
CA ASP A 424 9.87 0.15 -4.75
C ASP A 424 10.70 -1.04 -4.23
N THR A 425 11.98 -0.84 -4.03
CA THR A 425 12.92 -1.89 -3.61
C THR A 425 12.83 -2.24 -2.15
N ILE A 426 12.34 -1.34 -1.30
CA ILE A 426 12.22 -1.54 0.14
C ILE A 426 10.81 -1.25 0.62
N GLY A 427 10.33 -2.03 1.60
CA GLY A 427 9.07 -1.81 2.31
C GLY A 427 9.31 -1.33 3.73
N TRP A 428 8.27 -0.83 4.39
CA TRP A 428 8.35 -0.40 5.79
C TRP A 428 8.33 -1.62 6.73
N LYS A 429 9.39 -2.42 6.63
CA LYS A 429 9.55 -3.72 7.30
C LYS A 429 11.05 -4.04 7.40
N ASN A 430 11.54 -4.30 8.62
CA ASN A 430 12.98 -4.53 8.87
C ASN A 430 13.89 -3.53 8.17
N MET A 431 13.67 -2.25 8.35
CA MET A 431 14.40 -1.23 7.61
C MET A 431 14.75 0.00 8.46
N MET A 432 15.80 0.66 8.04
CA MET A 432 16.24 1.97 8.52
C MET A 432 16.63 2.81 7.32
N LYS A 433 15.98 3.96 7.16
CA LYS A 433 16.07 4.76 5.94
C LYS A 433 16.19 6.26 6.24
N PRO A 434 17.37 6.82 6.40
CA PRO A 434 17.57 8.25 6.32
C PRO A 434 17.49 8.72 4.86
N SER A 435 16.83 9.85 4.62
CA SER A 435 16.71 10.44 3.29
C SER A 435 16.73 11.96 3.35
N ILE A 436 17.22 12.56 2.27
CA ILE A 436 17.12 13.98 2.01
C ILE A 436 16.25 14.17 0.77
N ASN A 437 15.31 15.10 0.86
CA ASN A 437 14.44 15.46 -0.25
C ASN A 437 14.59 16.94 -0.55
N PHE A 438 14.84 17.25 -1.81
CA PHE A 438 14.86 18.60 -2.33
C PHE A 438 13.77 18.76 -3.38
N GLN A 439 12.94 19.78 -3.23
CA GLN A 439 11.82 20.06 -4.14
C GLN A 439 11.85 21.52 -4.55
N PHE A 440 11.42 21.79 -5.78
CA PHE A 440 11.26 23.16 -6.26
C PHE A 440 10.26 23.22 -7.43
N ARG A 441 9.76 24.42 -7.69
CA ARG A 441 8.78 24.70 -8.74
C ARG A 441 9.34 25.74 -9.70
N PRO A 442 9.97 25.33 -10.81
CA PRO A 442 10.51 26.26 -11.80
C PRO A 442 9.44 27.16 -12.43
N THR A 443 8.24 26.62 -12.56
CA THR A 443 7.03 27.35 -12.99
C THR A 443 5.84 26.97 -12.10
N LYS A 444 4.71 27.64 -12.26
CA LYS A 444 3.48 27.29 -11.54
C LYS A 444 2.96 25.88 -11.86
N ASP A 445 3.30 25.37 -13.03
CA ASP A 445 2.82 24.09 -13.55
C ASP A 445 3.86 22.96 -13.42
N ASP A 446 5.12 23.28 -13.11
CA ASP A 446 6.20 22.32 -12.96
C ASP A 446 6.56 22.08 -11.49
N HIS A 447 6.81 20.83 -11.16
CA HIS A 447 7.30 20.39 -9.87
C HIS A 447 8.44 19.38 -10.06
N ILE A 448 9.56 19.61 -9.43
CA ILE A 448 10.73 18.74 -9.47
C ILE A 448 11.05 18.28 -8.06
N GLU A 449 11.26 16.98 -7.90
CA GLU A 449 11.71 16.35 -6.67
C GLU A 449 12.99 15.58 -6.89
N ILE A 450 13.90 15.69 -5.95
CA ILE A 450 15.16 14.95 -5.92
C ILE A 450 15.23 14.28 -4.54
N TRP A 451 15.44 12.98 -4.52
CA TRP A 451 15.62 12.20 -3.30
C TRP A 451 16.99 11.55 -3.28
N ALA A 452 17.65 11.65 -2.15
CA ALA A 452 18.85 10.87 -1.85
C ALA A 452 18.56 10.04 -0.59
N THR A 453 18.60 8.74 -0.72
CA THR A 453 18.11 7.80 0.30
C THR A 453 19.17 6.74 0.57
N SER A 454 19.46 6.48 1.84
CA SER A 454 20.28 5.34 2.25
C SER A 454 19.39 4.21 2.76
N LEU A 455 19.46 3.07 2.10
CA LEU A 455 18.67 1.89 2.40
C LEU A 455 19.46 0.92 3.28
N ASN A 456 18.91 0.59 4.45
CA ASN A 456 19.57 -0.29 5.39
C ASN A 456 18.56 -1.24 6.04
N LEU A 457 18.99 -2.44 6.41
CA LEU A 457 18.25 -3.31 7.32
C LEU A 457 18.30 -2.76 8.75
N ALA A 458 17.20 -2.82 9.47
CA ALA A 458 17.17 -2.57 10.91
C ALA A 458 17.89 -3.69 11.67
N ASN A 459 17.69 -4.93 11.24
CA ASN A 459 18.32 -6.12 11.80
C ASN A 459 18.94 -6.98 10.68
N THR A 460 20.22 -7.30 10.81
CA THR A 460 20.96 -8.10 9.83
C THR A 460 20.54 -9.56 9.78
N LYS A 461 19.82 -10.05 10.78
CA LYS A 461 19.35 -11.44 10.88
C LYS A 461 17.96 -11.65 10.29
N ASP A 462 17.28 -10.58 9.89
CA ASP A 462 16.02 -10.63 9.19
C ASP A 462 16.22 -10.36 7.68
N ASN A 463 15.20 -10.62 6.89
CA ASN A 463 15.25 -10.49 5.44
C ASN A 463 15.12 -9.04 4.97
N TRP A 464 15.51 -8.81 3.73
CA TRP A 464 15.17 -7.60 3.01
C TRP A 464 13.80 -7.76 2.34
N TYR A 465 12.85 -6.87 2.69
CA TYR A 465 11.49 -6.85 2.20
C TYR A 465 11.30 -5.68 1.22
N ARG A 466 10.60 -5.94 0.11
CA ARG A 466 10.26 -4.91 -0.88
C ARG A 466 8.99 -4.14 -0.50
N ALA A 467 8.66 -3.09 -1.25
CA ALA A 467 7.50 -2.24 -1.01
C ALA A 467 6.16 -3.01 -0.92
N THR A 468 6.06 -4.16 -1.55
CA THR A 468 4.88 -5.04 -1.51
C THR A 468 4.85 -5.98 -0.32
N GLN A 469 5.74 -5.82 0.65
CA GLN A 469 5.90 -6.59 1.88
C GLN A 469 6.51 -8.00 1.72
N GLY A 470 6.62 -8.50 0.48
CA GLY A 470 7.27 -9.78 0.20
C GLY A 470 8.78 -9.73 0.41
N VAL A 471 9.40 -10.88 0.70
CA VAL A 471 10.86 -10.99 0.76
C VAL A 471 11.45 -10.70 -0.62
N TYR A 472 12.35 -9.74 -0.67
CA TYR A 472 13.09 -9.41 -1.87
C TYR A 472 14.39 -10.21 -1.94
N VAL A 473 15.13 -10.23 -0.83
CA VAL A 473 16.34 -11.04 -0.67
C VAL A 473 16.31 -11.73 0.67
N PHE A 474 16.54 -13.04 0.68
CA PHE A 474 16.76 -13.78 1.91
C PHE A 474 18.16 -13.50 2.46
N SER A 475 18.22 -13.03 3.70
CA SER A 475 19.49 -12.86 4.38
C SER A 475 20.13 -14.22 4.68
N LYS A 476 21.40 -14.36 4.40
CA LYS A 476 22.17 -15.52 4.84
C LYS A 476 22.22 -15.56 6.37
N THR A 477 22.25 -16.75 6.93
CA THR A 477 22.29 -16.94 8.40
C THR A 477 23.48 -16.27 9.07
N ASN A 478 24.57 -16.14 8.33
CA ASN A 478 25.81 -15.48 8.76
C ASN A 478 25.93 -14.03 8.26
N ASN A 479 24.86 -13.44 7.73
CA ASN A 479 24.89 -12.05 7.25
C ASN A 479 25.29 -11.10 8.38
N THR A 480 26.24 -10.22 8.09
CA THR A 480 26.79 -9.24 9.03
C THR A 480 26.54 -7.79 8.59
N THR A 481 26.20 -7.60 7.32
CA THR A 481 25.99 -6.27 6.74
C THR A 481 24.53 -5.87 6.75
N ARG A 482 24.29 -4.58 6.94
CA ARG A 482 22.95 -3.98 6.87
C ARG A 482 22.74 -3.05 5.69
N HIS A 483 23.83 -2.46 5.16
CA HIS A 483 23.74 -1.46 4.10
C HIS A 483 23.37 -2.10 2.77
N ILE A 484 22.12 -1.88 2.35
CA ILE A 484 21.55 -2.38 1.09
C ILE A 484 22.13 -1.58 -0.07
N GLY A 485 22.12 -0.25 0.04
CA GLY A 485 22.57 0.65 -1.00
C GLY A 485 22.10 2.07 -0.80
N ASN A 486 22.41 2.92 -1.77
CA ASN A 486 21.92 4.29 -1.80
C ASN A 486 21.08 4.49 -3.06
N GLU A 487 19.88 5.02 -2.90
CA GLU A 487 18.94 5.31 -4.00
C GLU A 487 18.91 6.81 -4.27
N LEU A 488 19.02 7.19 -5.53
CA LEU A 488 18.88 8.56 -6.00
C LEU A 488 17.70 8.59 -6.98
N ASP A 489 16.67 9.39 -6.66
CA ASP A 489 15.51 9.57 -7.52
C ASP A 489 15.37 11.01 -7.97
N ILE A 490 14.99 11.19 -9.24
CA ILE A 490 14.64 12.49 -9.82
C ILE A 490 13.27 12.35 -10.47
N ILE A 491 12.31 13.16 -10.01
CA ILE A 491 10.94 13.12 -10.48
C ILE A 491 10.55 14.52 -10.98
N TRP A 492 10.07 14.59 -12.20
CA TRP A 492 9.50 15.79 -12.78
C TRP A 492 8.04 15.60 -13.07
N THR A 493 7.22 16.54 -12.62
CA THR A 493 5.78 16.59 -12.87
C THR A 493 5.40 17.91 -13.53
N ARG A 494 4.60 17.82 -14.58
CA ARG A 494 4.01 18.99 -15.24
C ARG A 494 2.50 18.86 -15.35
N PHE A 495 1.81 19.93 -14.98
CA PHE A 495 0.36 20.05 -15.08
C PHE A 495 -0.05 20.82 -16.31
N PHE A 496 -1.15 20.39 -16.93
CA PHE A 496 -1.78 21.04 -18.06
C PHE A 496 -3.28 21.17 -17.78
N MET A 497 -3.94 22.12 -18.46
CA MET A 497 -5.40 22.28 -18.41
C MET A 497 -5.92 22.40 -16.96
N ASP A 498 -5.28 23.24 -16.16
CA ASP A 498 -5.60 23.46 -14.74
C ASP A 498 -5.60 22.14 -13.91
N GLY A 499 -4.67 21.26 -14.19
CA GLY A 499 -4.49 19.99 -13.49
C GLY A 499 -5.36 18.83 -13.98
N LYS A 500 -6.17 19.02 -15.01
CA LYS A 500 -6.96 17.92 -15.60
C LYS A 500 -6.10 16.90 -16.34
N LEU A 501 -4.97 17.33 -16.84
CA LEU A 501 -3.97 16.49 -17.46
C LEU A 501 -2.63 16.69 -16.74
N SER A 502 -1.95 15.61 -16.39
CA SER A 502 -0.61 15.65 -15.86
C SER A 502 0.32 14.72 -16.62
N PHE A 503 1.53 15.18 -16.79
CA PHE A 503 2.67 14.37 -17.22
C PHE A 503 3.65 14.26 -16.06
N GLN A 504 4.15 13.05 -15.82
CA GLN A 504 5.21 12.83 -14.84
C GLN A 504 6.24 11.88 -15.44
N ALA A 505 7.51 12.19 -15.22
CA ALA A 505 8.63 11.32 -15.55
C ALA A 505 9.54 11.18 -14.34
N GLY A 506 10.07 9.98 -14.14
CA GLY A 506 10.98 9.69 -13.04
C GLY A 506 12.11 8.78 -13.48
N TYR A 507 13.24 8.97 -12.83
CA TYR A 507 14.41 8.11 -12.91
C TYR A 507 14.92 7.84 -11.50
N GLY A 508 15.20 6.58 -11.22
CA GLY A 508 15.80 6.10 -9.98
C GLY A 508 17.02 5.24 -10.27
N HIS A 509 18.06 5.43 -9.48
CA HIS A 509 19.30 4.65 -9.52
C HIS A 509 19.65 4.16 -8.12
N LEU A 510 19.81 2.84 -7.98
CA LEU A 510 20.23 2.21 -6.73
C LEU A 510 21.67 1.72 -6.86
N PHE A 511 22.58 2.41 -6.16
CA PHE A 511 23.96 2.01 -5.96
C PHE A 511 24.02 0.83 -4.99
N ALA A 512 24.44 -0.34 -5.47
CA ALA A 512 24.42 -1.58 -4.69
C ALA A 512 25.41 -1.54 -3.51
N GLY A 513 24.90 -1.84 -2.31
CA GLY A 513 25.69 -1.81 -1.07
C GLY A 513 26.27 -3.17 -0.69
N ALA A 514 26.92 -3.18 0.46
CA ALA A 514 27.61 -4.36 0.98
C ALA A 514 26.68 -5.56 1.25
N TYR A 515 25.42 -5.31 1.65
CA TYR A 515 24.44 -6.37 1.86
C TYR A 515 24.18 -7.16 0.58
N ILE A 516 24.02 -6.48 -0.55
CA ILE A 516 23.77 -7.11 -1.85
C ILE A 516 24.95 -8.01 -2.21
N LYS A 517 26.18 -7.50 -2.07
CA LYS A 517 27.40 -8.26 -2.34
C LYS A 517 27.53 -9.50 -1.44
N GLU A 518 27.26 -9.36 -0.13
CA GLU A 518 27.37 -10.47 0.83
C GLU A 518 26.31 -11.55 0.59
N ASN A 519 25.08 -11.15 0.32
CA ASN A 519 23.95 -12.08 0.22
C ASN A 519 23.75 -12.64 -1.19
N LEU A 520 23.96 -11.82 -2.23
CA LEU A 520 23.76 -12.23 -3.63
C LEU A 520 25.08 -12.54 -4.37
N GLY A 521 26.25 -12.18 -3.81
CA GLY A 521 27.54 -12.40 -4.47
C GLY A 521 27.81 -11.46 -5.65
N THR A 522 26.96 -10.48 -5.89
CA THR A 522 27.07 -9.46 -6.93
C THR A 522 26.95 -8.07 -6.33
N ASN A 523 27.37 -7.05 -7.07
CA ASN A 523 27.22 -5.65 -6.68
C ASN A 523 26.83 -4.79 -7.89
N THR A 524 26.05 -5.34 -8.79
CA THR A 524 25.54 -4.60 -9.94
C THR A 524 24.45 -3.64 -9.51
N ASP A 525 24.57 -2.39 -9.92
CA ASP A 525 23.57 -1.35 -9.63
C ASP A 525 22.29 -1.60 -10.42
N GLN A 526 21.21 -0.97 -9.98
CA GLN A 526 19.90 -1.08 -10.60
C GLN A 526 19.41 0.28 -11.07
N ASP A 527 18.81 0.31 -12.27
CA ASP A 527 18.13 1.48 -12.81
C ASP A 527 16.63 1.26 -12.94
N TRP A 528 15.88 2.32 -12.77
CA TRP A 528 14.47 2.39 -13.04
C TRP A 528 14.09 3.72 -13.67
N ALA A 529 13.22 3.68 -14.66
CA ALA A 529 12.67 4.88 -15.24
C ALA A 529 11.21 4.68 -15.62
N TYR A 530 10.45 5.74 -15.58
CA TYR A 530 9.07 5.74 -16.05
C TYR A 530 8.68 7.10 -16.61
N ALA A 531 7.61 7.07 -17.40
CA ALA A 531 6.83 8.25 -17.74
C ALA A 531 5.35 7.92 -17.57
N GLN A 532 4.53 8.88 -17.17
CA GLN A 532 3.09 8.66 -17.11
C GLN A 532 2.33 9.87 -17.61
N LEU A 533 1.26 9.57 -18.30
CA LEU A 533 0.26 10.54 -18.68
C LEU A 533 -1.03 10.19 -17.94
N TRP A 534 -1.63 11.17 -17.25
CA TRP A 534 -2.83 10.96 -16.47
C TRP A 534 -3.83 12.07 -16.72
N VAL A 535 -4.99 11.71 -17.24
CA VAL A 535 -6.12 12.63 -17.47
C VAL A 535 -7.24 12.33 -16.50
N ASN A 536 -7.89 13.40 -16.00
CA ASN A 536 -9.04 13.34 -15.07
C ASN A 536 -10.14 14.25 -15.57
N PHE A 537 -11.39 13.80 -15.57
CA PHE A 537 -12.55 14.57 -15.96
C PHE A 537 -13.84 14.07 -15.29
#